data_f2d0ae53bf7e1593721ad1b5d951f7e9
#
_entry.id   f2d0ae53bf7e1593721ad1b5d951f7e9
#
_cell.length_a   1.000
_cell.length_b   1.000
_cell.length_c   1.000
_cell.angle_alpha   90.00
_cell.angle_beta   90.00
_cell.angle_gamma   90.00
#
_symmetry.space_group_name_H-M   'P 1'
#
loop_
_entity.id
_entity.type
_entity.pdbx_description
1 polymer ?
#
loop_
_entity_poly.entity_id
_entity_poly.type
_entity_poly.pdbx_seq_one_letter_code
_entity_poly.pdbx_strand_id
1 'polypeptide(L)'
;YYNYFPTDKGYYNNKGSLDKPGHDYVFSDPYSAWPFGFGLSYTEFSYSGLSLDKEIYGLKDTVNVEFTVRNDGGVTGKTVPQLYVRDLVSSVVTPVKQLRAFDKISLDPGESRIVRFSVPVSALSLHDRNMREVVEPGEFSFMVGSSSADIMLEKIILVNDGNAHPEDDSPSMVENMPLGENVCIRGTVRNVQAAVLQGVRVYPMSMPDKAVTTDREGKYSMELP
;
A
#
# COMPACT_ATOMS: atom_id res chain seq x y z
N TYR A 1 13.11 3.80 -11.04
CA TYR A 1 12.13 4.80 -11.47
C TYR A 1 10.89 4.58 -10.64
N TYR A 2 10.51 5.59 -9.88
CA TYR A 2 9.30 5.57 -9.07
C TYR A 2 8.11 5.79 -10.01
N ASN A 3 7.08 4.96 -9.94
CA ASN A 3 5.78 5.23 -10.58
C ASN A 3 5.05 6.38 -9.89
N TYR A 4 5.81 7.30 -9.34
CA TYR A 4 5.28 8.46 -8.66
C TYR A 4 5.50 9.68 -9.53
N PHE A 5 4.43 10.10 -10.17
CA PHE A 5 4.39 11.42 -10.77
C PHE A 5 3.72 12.37 -9.78
N PRO A 6 4.21 13.60 -9.66
CA PRO A 6 3.57 14.63 -8.83
C PRO A 6 2.09 14.85 -9.13
N THR A 7 1.65 14.42 -10.32
CA THR A 7 0.26 14.48 -10.80
C THR A 7 -0.69 13.50 -10.11
N ASP A 8 -0.20 12.46 -9.42
CA ASP A 8 -1.04 11.44 -8.80
C ASP A 8 -1.62 11.85 -7.44
N LYS A 9 -1.28 13.02 -6.91
CA LYS A 9 -1.78 13.49 -5.61
C LYS A 9 -2.32 14.90 -5.65
N GLY A 10 -3.65 15.03 -5.57
CA GLY A 10 -4.37 16.25 -5.24
C GLY A 10 -4.03 17.47 -6.09
N TYR A 11 -3.25 18.39 -5.59
CA TYR A 11 -2.88 19.64 -6.23
C TYR A 11 -2.15 19.43 -7.58
N TYR A 12 -1.50 18.30 -7.77
CA TYR A 12 -0.73 17.94 -8.96
C TYR A 12 -1.51 17.08 -9.96
N ASN A 13 -2.79 16.81 -9.70
CA ASN A 13 -3.65 15.94 -10.51
C ASN A 13 -4.15 16.58 -11.81
N ASN A 14 -3.55 17.67 -12.26
CA ASN A 14 -3.92 18.28 -13.51
C ASN A 14 -2.98 17.81 -14.62
N LYS A 15 -3.48 16.93 -15.48
CA LYS A 15 -2.90 16.78 -16.82
C LYS A 15 -2.74 18.17 -17.40
N GLY A 16 -1.52 18.52 -17.81
CA GLY A 16 -1.29 19.76 -18.52
C GLY A 16 -2.21 19.84 -19.74
N SER A 17 -2.86 20.98 -19.92
CA SER A 17 -3.59 21.34 -21.14
C SER A 17 -3.00 22.63 -21.68
N LEU A 18 -3.36 22.97 -22.93
CA LEU A 18 -2.96 24.25 -23.51
C LEU A 18 -3.36 25.46 -22.65
N ASP A 19 -4.47 25.33 -21.90
CA ASP A 19 -5.02 26.41 -21.08
C ASP A 19 -4.52 26.37 -19.61
N LYS A 20 -4.05 25.21 -19.15
CA LYS A 20 -3.53 25.01 -17.79
C LYS A 20 -2.36 24.03 -17.84
N PRO A 21 -1.12 24.52 -18.01
CA PRO A 21 0.04 23.64 -17.94
C PRO A 21 0.10 22.96 -16.56
N GLY A 22 0.17 21.62 -16.55
CA GLY A 22 0.40 20.82 -15.35
C GLY A 22 1.84 20.94 -14.90
N HIS A 23 2.16 20.32 -13.76
CA HIS A 23 3.53 20.20 -13.28
C HIS A 23 4.27 18.98 -13.86
N ASP A 24 3.63 18.23 -14.75
CA ASP A 24 4.20 17.15 -15.53
C ASP A 24 4.85 17.65 -16.83
N TYR A 25 5.47 16.77 -17.56
CA TYR A 25 6.03 17.06 -18.88
C TYR A 25 4.91 17.50 -19.81
N VAL A 26 4.80 18.78 -20.00
CA VAL A 26 3.81 19.53 -20.78
C VAL A 26 3.17 18.67 -21.88
N PHE A 27 1.86 18.39 -21.76
CA PHE A 27 1.04 17.61 -22.70
C PHE A 27 1.27 16.08 -22.72
N SER A 28 2.13 15.53 -21.87
CA SER A 28 2.35 14.09 -21.79
C SER A 28 1.36 13.42 -20.85
N ASP A 29 1.01 12.18 -21.13
CA ASP A 29 0.35 11.32 -20.16
C ASP A 29 1.31 11.09 -18.97
N PRO A 30 0.88 11.24 -17.71
CA PRO A 30 1.71 11.01 -16.54
C PRO A 30 2.17 9.55 -16.40
N TYR A 31 1.56 8.64 -17.15
CA TYR A 31 1.93 7.22 -17.11
C TYR A 31 3.16 6.95 -17.95
N SER A 32 4.12 6.23 -17.38
CA SER A 32 5.29 5.77 -18.14
C SER A 32 4.87 4.78 -19.23
N ALA A 33 5.41 4.91 -20.44
CA ALA A 33 5.19 3.95 -21.53
C ALA A 33 5.60 2.52 -21.12
N TRP A 34 6.61 2.40 -20.25
CA TRP A 34 7.14 1.15 -19.73
C TRP A 34 7.23 1.26 -18.21
N PRO A 35 6.30 0.67 -17.44
CA PRO A 35 6.36 0.68 -15.99
C PRO A 35 7.59 -0.12 -15.50
N PHE A 36 8.04 0.18 -14.29
CA PHE A 36 9.15 -0.55 -13.69
C PHE A 36 8.85 -2.06 -13.64
N GLY A 37 9.80 -2.88 -14.05
CA GLY A 37 9.66 -4.33 -14.12
C GLY A 37 8.91 -4.85 -15.36
N PHE A 38 8.46 -3.98 -16.27
CA PHE A 38 7.76 -4.38 -17.48
C PHE A 38 8.61 -5.32 -18.33
N GLY A 39 7.97 -6.33 -18.89
CA GLY A 39 8.55 -7.27 -19.82
C GLY A 39 7.48 -7.86 -20.74
N LEU A 40 7.92 -8.50 -21.81
CA LEU A 40 7.06 -9.20 -22.77
C LEU A 40 7.39 -10.68 -22.78
N SER A 41 6.38 -11.49 -23.06
CA SER A 41 6.52 -12.94 -23.28
C SER A 41 5.72 -13.34 -24.51
N TYR A 42 6.09 -14.49 -25.09
CA TYR A 42 5.33 -15.11 -26.18
C TYR A 42 4.20 -16.01 -25.68
N THR A 43 3.96 -16.05 -24.38
CA THR A 43 2.93 -16.84 -23.73
C THR A 43 2.30 -16.04 -22.58
N GLU A 44 1.17 -16.50 -22.06
CA GLU A 44 0.45 -15.87 -20.98
C GLU A 44 0.67 -16.61 -19.66
N PHE A 45 0.73 -15.86 -18.56
CA PHE A 45 0.92 -16.41 -17.23
C PHE A 45 -0.18 -15.92 -16.29
N SER A 46 -0.73 -16.85 -15.51
CA SER A 46 -1.64 -16.52 -14.41
C SER A 46 -0.95 -16.71 -13.05
N TYR A 47 -1.41 -15.93 -12.08
CA TYR A 47 -0.91 -15.94 -10.71
C TYR A 47 -2.07 -16.23 -9.77
N SER A 48 -1.85 -17.08 -8.77
CA SER A 48 -2.91 -17.51 -7.84
C SER A 48 -2.35 -17.96 -6.49
N GLY A 49 -3.23 -18.08 -5.49
CA GLY A 49 -2.91 -18.76 -4.24
C GLY A 49 -1.90 -18.01 -3.36
N LEU A 50 -1.93 -16.66 -3.36
CA LEU A 50 -1.05 -15.89 -2.47
C LEU A 50 -1.32 -16.23 -1.01
N SER A 51 -0.31 -16.75 -0.33
CA SER A 51 -0.32 -17.03 1.10
C SER A 51 0.92 -16.47 1.78
N LEU A 52 0.73 -16.03 3.01
CA LEU A 52 1.79 -15.63 3.93
C LEU A 52 1.71 -16.53 5.16
N ASP A 53 2.86 -16.83 5.76
CA ASP A 53 2.95 -17.77 6.90
C ASP A 53 2.31 -17.22 8.18
N LYS A 54 2.15 -15.89 8.30
CA LYS A 54 1.50 -15.21 9.42
C LYS A 54 0.71 -14.00 8.91
N GLU A 55 -0.12 -13.42 9.79
CA GLU A 55 -0.80 -12.13 9.57
C GLU A 55 -0.14 -11.00 10.36
N ILE A 56 0.50 -11.35 11.49
CA ILE A 56 1.19 -10.40 12.37
C ILE A 56 2.65 -10.82 12.51
N TYR A 57 3.55 -9.87 12.32
CA TYR A 57 5.00 -10.08 12.37
C TYR A 57 5.66 -9.12 13.36
N GLY A 58 6.65 -9.63 14.09
CA GLY A 58 7.54 -8.81 14.90
C GLY A 58 8.69 -8.23 14.08
N LEU A 59 9.38 -7.22 14.61
CA LEU A 59 10.51 -6.53 13.92
C LEU A 59 11.67 -7.46 13.51
N LYS A 60 11.82 -8.61 14.16
CA LYS A 60 12.89 -9.61 13.89
C LYS A 60 12.43 -10.77 13.01
N ASP A 61 11.17 -10.78 12.64
CA ASP A 61 10.59 -11.86 11.83
C ASP A 61 11.00 -11.74 10.35
N THR A 62 10.74 -12.83 9.64
CA THR A 62 10.82 -12.87 8.18
C THR A 62 9.46 -13.23 7.63
N VAL A 63 8.97 -12.46 6.69
CA VAL A 63 7.72 -12.71 5.97
C VAL A 63 8.00 -13.72 4.88
N ASN A 64 7.38 -14.92 4.96
CA ASN A 64 7.45 -15.92 3.93
C ASN A 64 6.20 -15.86 3.04
N VAL A 65 6.43 -15.59 1.77
CA VAL A 65 5.39 -15.40 0.75
C VAL A 65 5.43 -16.59 -0.19
N GLU A 66 4.29 -17.21 -0.43
CA GLU A 66 4.12 -18.30 -1.37
C GLU A 66 2.96 -18.00 -2.33
N PHE A 67 3.13 -18.28 -3.61
CA PHE A 67 2.09 -18.18 -4.62
C PHE A 67 2.40 -19.10 -5.80
N THR A 68 1.40 -19.35 -6.64
CA THR A 68 1.52 -20.21 -7.82
C THR A 68 1.53 -19.38 -9.09
N VAL A 69 2.45 -19.68 -9.99
CA VAL A 69 2.49 -19.14 -11.35
C VAL A 69 2.24 -20.28 -12.32
N ARG A 70 1.36 -20.07 -13.30
CA ARG A 70 1.03 -21.04 -14.35
C ARG A 70 1.22 -20.42 -15.74
N ASN A 71 1.73 -21.24 -16.67
CA ASN A 71 1.74 -20.89 -18.09
C ASN A 71 0.40 -21.34 -18.72
N ASP A 72 -0.46 -20.40 -19.06
CA ASP A 72 -1.77 -20.68 -19.67
C ASP A 72 -1.73 -20.68 -21.20
N GLY A 73 -0.60 -20.32 -21.81
CA GLY A 73 -0.43 -20.33 -23.25
C GLY A 73 0.10 -21.65 -23.81
N GLY A 74 0.30 -21.67 -25.12
CA GLY A 74 0.64 -22.87 -25.87
C GLY A 74 2.14 -23.11 -26.13
N VAL A 75 3.02 -22.24 -25.62
CA VAL A 75 4.47 -22.34 -25.83
C VAL A 75 5.23 -22.20 -24.52
N THR A 76 6.39 -22.83 -24.43
CA THR A 76 7.30 -22.62 -23.31
C THR A 76 7.72 -21.17 -23.22
N GLY A 77 7.61 -20.57 -22.05
CA GLY A 77 7.94 -19.16 -21.83
C GLY A 77 8.66 -18.91 -20.52
N LYS A 78 9.23 -17.71 -20.42
CA LYS A 78 9.86 -17.23 -19.18
C LYS A 78 9.08 -16.03 -18.65
N THR A 79 8.88 -16.00 -17.34
CA THR A 79 8.30 -14.86 -16.62
C THR A 79 9.17 -14.48 -15.44
N VAL A 80 9.00 -13.25 -14.97
CA VAL A 80 9.68 -12.73 -13.79
C VAL A 80 8.61 -12.31 -12.77
N PRO A 81 8.17 -13.23 -11.89
CA PRO A 81 7.32 -12.86 -10.76
C PRO A 81 8.06 -11.85 -9.87
N GLN A 82 7.37 -10.77 -9.50
CA GLN A 82 7.92 -9.66 -8.75
C GLN A 82 7.09 -9.43 -7.49
N LEU A 83 7.76 -9.33 -6.35
CA LEU A 83 7.13 -9.00 -5.07
C LEU A 83 7.42 -7.54 -4.72
N TYR A 84 6.38 -6.78 -4.61
CA TYR A 84 6.41 -5.38 -4.17
C TYR A 84 5.83 -5.26 -2.77
N VAL A 85 6.35 -4.32 -2.02
CA VAL A 85 5.83 -3.97 -0.70
C VAL A 85 5.56 -2.48 -0.63
N ARG A 86 4.46 -2.12 0.02
CA ARG A 86 4.05 -0.76 0.33
C ARG A 86 3.77 -0.65 1.83
N ASP A 87 4.35 0.35 2.46
CA ASP A 87 3.92 0.84 3.75
C ASP A 87 2.65 1.68 3.56
N LEU A 88 1.55 1.28 4.19
CA LEU A 88 0.26 1.95 3.98
C LEU A 88 0.18 3.29 4.70
N VAL A 89 0.82 3.39 5.88
CA VAL A 89 0.85 4.62 6.68
C VAL A 89 2.24 4.84 7.24
N SER A 90 2.97 5.80 6.71
CA SER A 90 4.33 6.09 7.13
C SER A 90 4.50 7.53 7.62
N SER A 91 5.39 7.75 8.60
CA SER A 91 5.65 9.07 9.20
C SER A 91 6.39 10.02 8.25
N VAL A 92 6.97 9.49 7.19
CA VAL A 92 7.69 10.23 6.14
C VAL A 92 7.21 9.78 4.76
N VAL A 93 7.53 10.57 3.74
CA VAL A 93 7.19 10.19 2.36
C VAL A 93 8.03 9.01 1.93
N THR A 94 7.37 7.89 1.63
CA THR A 94 7.98 6.67 1.11
C THR A 94 7.57 6.42 -0.34
N PRO A 95 8.33 5.61 -1.09
CA PRO A 95 7.90 5.16 -2.42
C PRO A 95 6.56 4.43 -2.36
N VAL A 96 5.70 4.66 -3.37
CA VAL A 96 4.38 4.02 -3.45
C VAL A 96 4.47 2.49 -3.42
N LYS A 97 5.52 1.92 -4.01
CA LYS A 97 5.84 0.48 -3.99
C LYS A 97 7.35 0.32 -4.07
N GLN A 98 7.85 -0.70 -3.42
CA GLN A 98 9.27 -1.07 -3.47
C GLN A 98 9.40 -2.53 -3.86
N LEU A 99 10.20 -2.84 -4.88
CA LEU A 99 10.52 -4.21 -5.23
C LEU A 99 11.38 -4.83 -4.12
N ARG A 100 10.93 -5.94 -3.55
CA ARG A 100 11.63 -6.64 -2.46
C ARG A 100 12.20 -8.00 -2.88
N ALA A 101 11.54 -8.66 -3.84
CA ALA A 101 12.03 -9.91 -4.36
C ALA A 101 11.57 -10.12 -5.81
N PHE A 102 12.32 -10.89 -6.56
CA PHE A 102 11.94 -11.37 -7.88
C PHE A 102 12.68 -12.67 -8.19
N ASP A 103 12.14 -13.44 -9.11
CA ASP A 103 12.79 -14.62 -9.67
C ASP A 103 12.49 -14.72 -11.17
N LYS A 104 13.36 -15.40 -11.92
CA LYS A 104 13.11 -15.66 -13.33
C LYS A 104 12.89 -17.15 -13.55
N ILE A 105 11.66 -17.51 -13.84
CA ILE A 105 11.23 -18.90 -14.03
C ILE A 105 10.90 -19.19 -15.49
N SER A 106 11.10 -20.44 -15.90
CA SER A 106 10.66 -20.96 -17.18
C SER A 106 9.59 -22.03 -16.95
N LEU A 107 8.49 -21.95 -17.68
CA LEU A 107 7.38 -22.89 -17.57
C LEU A 107 6.97 -23.40 -18.95
N ASP A 108 6.74 -24.70 -19.04
CA ASP A 108 6.17 -25.34 -20.24
C ASP A 108 4.66 -25.07 -20.32
N PRO A 109 4.01 -25.25 -21.50
CA PRO A 109 2.56 -25.10 -21.63
C PRO A 109 1.78 -25.89 -20.58
N GLY A 110 0.91 -25.21 -19.83
CA GLY A 110 0.11 -25.80 -18.75
C GLY A 110 0.87 -26.07 -17.45
N GLU A 111 2.19 -25.90 -17.42
CA GLU A 111 2.97 -26.08 -16.19
C GLU A 111 2.65 -25.01 -15.16
N SER A 112 2.59 -25.44 -13.89
CA SER A 112 2.43 -24.59 -12.72
C SER A 112 3.64 -24.73 -11.79
N ARG A 113 4.08 -23.63 -11.20
CA ARG A 113 5.18 -23.64 -10.22
C ARG A 113 4.85 -22.77 -9.01
N ILE A 114 5.13 -23.32 -7.84
CA ILE A 114 5.07 -22.56 -6.60
C ILE A 114 6.36 -21.73 -6.48
N VAL A 115 6.17 -20.41 -6.33
CA VAL A 115 7.25 -19.44 -6.10
C VAL A 115 7.22 -19.05 -4.63
N ARG A 116 8.41 -18.97 -4.03
CA ARG A 116 8.57 -18.60 -2.61
C ARG A 116 9.55 -17.46 -2.49
N PHE A 117 9.17 -16.45 -1.72
CA PHE A 117 10.04 -15.35 -1.33
C PHE A 117 10.10 -15.22 0.17
N SER A 118 11.24 -14.80 0.70
CA SER A 118 11.43 -14.51 2.11
C SER A 118 11.95 -13.08 2.26
N VAL A 119 11.19 -12.25 2.96
CA VAL A 119 11.50 -10.82 3.17
C VAL A 119 11.66 -10.59 4.67
N PRO A 120 12.88 -10.33 5.17
CA PRO A 120 13.05 -9.92 6.57
C PRO A 120 12.29 -8.63 6.84
N VAL A 121 11.59 -8.55 7.97
CA VAL A 121 10.87 -7.32 8.36
C VAL A 121 11.83 -6.12 8.45
N SER A 122 13.08 -6.33 8.84
CA SER A 122 14.12 -5.29 8.81
C SER A 122 14.35 -4.67 7.42
N ALA A 123 14.07 -5.40 6.34
CA ALA A 123 14.16 -4.85 4.99
C ALA A 123 13.01 -3.86 4.66
N LEU A 124 12.00 -3.72 5.51
CA LEU A 124 10.92 -2.75 5.37
C LEU A 124 11.26 -1.40 6.00
N SER A 125 12.50 -1.23 6.45
CA SER A 125 12.98 -0.01 7.10
C SER A 125 12.87 1.22 6.19
N LEU A 126 12.66 2.36 6.83
CA LEU A 126 12.73 3.68 6.27
C LEU A 126 13.69 4.57 7.10
N HIS A 127 14.04 5.73 6.58
CA HIS A 127 14.77 6.74 7.35
C HIS A 127 13.78 7.76 7.89
N ASP A 128 13.69 7.85 9.21
CA ASP A 128 12.83 8.81 9.89
C ASP A 128 13.32 10.27 9.69
N ARG A 129 12.61 11.25 10.26
CA ARG A 129 12.98 12.68 10.18
C ARG A 129 14.33 13.00 10.83
N ASN A 130 14.85 12.11 11.66
CA ASN A 130 16.16 12.23 12.32
C ASN A 130 17.24 11.42 11.58
N MET A 131 16.95 10.92 10.38
CA MET A 131 17.84 10.08 9.55
C MET A 131 18.24 8.75 10.23
N ARG A 132 17.40 8.24 11.13
CA ARG A 132 17.59 6.92 11.71
C ARG A 132 16.84 5.88 10.87
N GLU A 133 17.50 4.78 10.61
CA GLU A 133 16.87 3.63 9.96
C GLU A 133 15.97 2.91 10.97
N VAL A 134 14.67 2.88 10.68
CA VAL A 134 13.65 2.29 11.55
C VAL A 134 12.63 1.51 10.71
N VAL A 135 12.06 0.48 11.30
CA VAL A 135 10.83 -0.14 10.80
C VAL A 135 9.70 0.41 11.67
N GLU A 136 8.75 1.08 11.05
CA GLU A 136 7.57 1.59 11.75
C GLU A 136 6.56 0.45 11.89
N PRO A 137 5.95 0.25 13.08
CA PRO A 137 4.82 -0.64 13.24
C PRO A 137 3.64 -0.14 12.41
N GLY A 138 2.89 -1.06 11.80
CA GLY A 138 1.77 -0.68 10.96
C GLY A 138 1.44 -1.74 9.90
N GLU A 139 0.55 -1.40 9.01
CA GLU A 139 0.10 -2.26 7.93
C GLU A 139 0.99 -2.12 6.69
N PHE A 140 1.39 -3.27 6.14
CA PHE A 140 2.16 -3.36 4.92
C PHE A 140 1.41 -4.19 3.89
N SER A 141 1.26 -3.66 2.68
CA SER A 141 0.71 -4.41 1.55
C SER A 141 1.83 -5.15 0.81
N PHE A 142 1.67 -6.45 0.67
CA PHE A 142 2.51 -7.35 -0.11
C PHE A 142 1.80 -7.66 -1.43
N MET A 143 2.40 -7.23 -2.53
CA MET A 143 1.81 -7.26 -3.86
C MET A 143 2.67 -8.10 -4.80
N VAL A 144 2.05 -9.04 -5.50
CA VAL A 144 2.73 -9.87 -6.50
C VAL A 144 2.21 -9.53 -7.90
N GLY A 145 3.12 -9.36 -8.84
CA GLY A 145 2.76 -9.03 -10.20
C GLY A 145 3.87 -9.29 -11.21
N SER A 146 3.60 -9.03 -12.47
CA SER A 146 4.55 -9.10 -13.57
C SER A 146 5.34 -7.80 -13.76
N SER A 147 4.81 -6.69 -13.22
CA SER A 147 5.45 -5.37 -13.19
C SER A 147 4.86 -4.52 -12.07
N SER A 148 5.42 -3.33 -11.85
CA SER A 148 4.89 -2.40 -10.85
C SER A 148 3.49 -1.85 -11.18
N ALA A 149 3.06 -1.91 -12.43
CA ALA A 149 1.73 -1.49 -12.87
C ALA A 149 0.76 -2.67 -13.03
N ASP A 150 1.28 -3.88 -13.11
CA ASP A 150 0.50 -5.10 -13.31
C ASP A 150 0.59 -5.99 -12.07
N ILE A 151 -0.19 -5.62 -11.05
CA ILE A 151 -0.32 -6.35 -9.79
C ILE A 151 -1.51 -7.30 -9.90
N MET A 152 -1.28 -8.57 -9.66
CA MET A 152 -2.27 -9.64 -9.80
C MET A 152 -2.77 -10.15 -8.44
N LEU A 153 -1.94 -10.11 -7.42
CA LEU A 153 -2.27 -10.59 -6.08
C LEU A 153 -1.80 -9.58 -5.04
N GLU A 154 -2.59 -9.42 -3.97
CA GLU A 154 -2.28 -8.52 -2.86
C GLU A 154 -2.73 -9.14 -1.54
N LYS A 155 -1.94 -8.94 -0.49
CA LYS A 155 -2.29 -9.29 0.88
C LYS A 155 -1.65 -8.30 1.85
N ILE A 156 -2.40 -7.90 2.88
CA ILE A 156 -1.95 -6.98 3.93
C ILE A 156 -1.48 -7.79 5.13
N ILE A 157 -0.41 -7.34 5.76
CA ILE A 157 0.12 -7.85 7.04
C ILE A 157 0.22 -6.71 8.04
N LEU A 158 0.25 -7.05 9.32
CA LEU A 158 0.55 -6.12 10.40
C LEU A 158 1.97 -6.39 10.93
N VAL A 159 2.78 -5.34 11.01
CA VAL A 159 4.06 -5.36 11.73
C VAL A 159 3.87 -4.73 13.09
N ASN A 160 4.26 -5.47 14.16
CA ASN A 160 4.17 -5.02 15.54
C ASN A 160 5.57 -5.01 16.16
N ASP A 161 5.92 -3.97 16.89
CA ASP A 161 7.21 -3.82 17.59
C ASP A 161 7.22 -4.49 18.98
N GLY A 162 6.11 -5.12 19.39
CA GLY A 162 5.95 -5.76 20.71
C GLY A 162 5.70 -4.77 21.85
N ASN A 163 5.71 -3.47 21.57
CA ASN A 163 5.24 -2.47 22.51
C ASN A 163 3.72 -2.39 22.41
N ALA A 164 3.04 -2.36 23.56
CA ALA A 164 1.64 -2.00 23.58
C ALA A 164 1.56 -0.51 23.20
N HIS A 165 1.43 -0.24 21.91
CA HIS A 165 0.94 1.09 21.51
C HIS A 165 -0.43 1.21 22.17
N PRO A 166 -0.71 2.26 22.95
CA PRO A 166 -2.06 2.51 23.41
C PRO A 166 -2.92 2.45 22.16
N GLU A 167 -3.88 1.53 22.19
CA GLU A 167 -4.73 1.12 21.07
C GLU A 167 -4.82 2.24 20.05
N ASP A 168 -4.15 2.04 18.93
CA ASP A 168 -4.31 2.95 17.81
C ASP A 168 -5.76 2.75 17.38
N ASP A 169 -6.64 3.67 17.83
CA ASP A 169 -8.00 3.79 17.36
C ASP A 169 -8.01 4.22 15.88
N SER A 170 -7.01 3.82 15.12
CA SER A 170 -7.07 3.89 13.66
C SER A 170 -8.24 2.99 13.25
N PRO A 171 -9.27 3.52 12.62
CA PRO A 171 -10.38 2.69 12.20
C PRO A 171 -9.82 1.64 11.25
N SER A 172 -9.84 0.36 11.68
CA SER A 172 -9.70 -0.77 10.78
C SER A 172 -10.56 -0.48 9.57
N MET A 173 -9.99 -0.55 8.37
CA MET A 173 -10.77 -0.38 7.14
C MET A 173 -12.00 -1.28 7.25
N VAL A 174 -13.16 -0.65 7.25
CA VAL A 174 -14.45 -1.33 7.42
C VAL A 174 -14.66 -2.20 6.21
N GLU A 175 -14.33 -3.48 6.33
CA GLU A 175 -14.77 -4.49 5.38
C GLU A 175 -16.30 -4.59 5.46
N ASN A 176 -16.96 -4.25 4.35
CA ASN A 176 -18.37 -4.55 4.07
C ASN A 176 -19.39 -4.09 5.12
N MET A 177 -19.57 -2.78 5.27
CA MET A 177 -20.79 -2.29 5.91
C MET A 177 -21.98 -2.39 4.95
N PRO A 178 -23.09 -2.99 5.37
CA PRO A 178 -24.32 -2.98 4.56
C PRO A 178 -24.79 -1.53 4.35
N LEU A 179 -25.07 -1.19 3.11
CA LEU A 179 -25.66 0.09 2.72
C LEU A 179 -26.99 0.25 3.45
N GLY A 180 -27.06 1.18 4.42
CA GLY A 180 -28.34 1.55 5.06
C GLY A 180 -28.32 1.78 6.56
N GLU A 181 -27.21 1.68 7.28
CA GLU A 181 -27.12 2.02 8.69
C GLU A 181 -26.23 3.26 8.92
N ASN A 182 -26.62 4.11 9.88
CA ASN A 182 -25.83 5.26 10.31
C ASN A 182 -24.49 4.78 10.88
N VAL A 183 -23.39 5.27 10.35
CA VAL A 183 -22.05 4.96 10.82
C VAL A 183 -21.62 5.93 11.89
N CYS A 184 -21.22 5.44 13.06
CA CYS A 184 -20.64 6.27 14.10
C CYS A 184 -19.11 6.18 14.05
N ILE A 185 -18.45 7.30 13.68
CA ILE A 185 -17.00 7.43 13.69
C ILE A 185 -16.57 8.11 14.99
N ARG A 186 -15.65 7.49 15.72
CA ARG A 186 -15.08 8.03 16.97
C ARG A 186 -13.56 8.02 16.89
N GLY A 187 -12.93 8.98 17.57
CA GLY A 187 -11.48 9.04 17.63
C GLY A 187 -10.97 10.09 18.62
N THR A 188 -9.65 10.19 18.74
CA THR A 188 -8.98 11.19 19.57
C THR A 188 -7.96 11.94 18.72
N VAL A 189 -7.99 13.28 18.78
CA VAL A 189 -7.01 14.12 18.07
C VAL A 189 -5.87 14.48 19.01
N ARG A 190 -4.64 14.18 18.58
CA ARG A 190 -3.40 14.46 19.31
C ARG A 190 -2.42 15.23 18.45
N ASN A 191 -1.51 15.96 19.04
CA ASN A 191 -0.39 16.56 18.32
C ASN A 191 0.78 15.53 18.21
N VAL A 192 1.86 15.94 17.54
CA VAL A 192 3.07 15.11 17.34
C VAL A 192 3.79 14.74 18.63
N GLN A 193 3.50 15.39 19.75
CA GLN A 193 4.00 15.06 21.09
C GLN A 193 3.00 14.22 21.90
N ALA A 194 2.01 13.63 21.25
CA ALA A 194 0.92 12.84 21.84
C ALA A 194 0.01 13.60 22.83
N ALA A 195 0.10 14.91 22.91
CA ALA A 195 -0.80 15.72 23.72
C ALA A 195 -2.18 15.85 23.04
N VAL A 196 -3.25 15.64 23.79
CA VAL A 196 -4.62 15.75 23.29
C VAL A 196 -4.96 17.19 22.88
N LEU A 197 -5.71 17.34 21.81
CA LEU A 197 -6.09 18.64 21.27
C LEU A 197 -7.59 18.87 21.41
N GLN A 198 -7.97 19.83 22.26
CA GLN A 198 -9.35 20.31 22.43
C GLN A 198 -9.71 21.33 21.35
N GLY A 199 -10.98 21.35 20.95
CA GLY A 199 -11.52 22.39 20.06
C GLY A 199 -11.13 22.22 18.59
N VAL A 200 -10.53 21.09 18.22
CA VAL A 200 -10.20 20.78 16.82
C VAL A 200 -11.45 20.38 16.06
N ARG A 201 -11.69 21.00 14.92
CA ARG A 201 -12.81 20.67 14.05
C ARG A 201 -12.45 19.47 13.16
N VAL A 202 -13.21 18.38 13.30
CA VAL A 202 -13.07 17.14 12.54
C VAL A 202 -14.27 16.98 11.62
N TYR A 203 -14.04 16.67 10.34
CA TYR A 203 -15.12 16.45 9.37
C TYR A 203 -14.67 15.53 8.24
N PRO A 204 -15.58 14.75 7.63
CA PRO A 204 -15.26 13.99 6.42
C PRO A 204 -15.02 14.94 5.25
N MET A 205 -14.04 14.66 4.40
CA MET A 205 -13.73 15.51 3.22
C MET A 205 -14.93 15.67 2.28
N SER A 206 -15.79 14.65 2.19
CA SER A 206 -16.99 14.66 1.35
C SER A 206 -18.19 15.33 1.98
N MET A 207 -18.18 15.61 3.30
CA MET A 207 -19.31 16.16 4.09
C MET A 207 -18.81 17.17 5.12
N PRO A 208 -18.31 18.35 4.72
CA PRO A 208 -17.74 19.34 5.63
C PRO A 208 -18.78 19.98 6.57
N ASP A 209 -20.06 19.88 6.24
CA ASP A 209 -21.20 20.28 7.06
C ASP A 209 -21.44 19.36 8.28
N LYS A 210 -20.95 18.13 8.24
CA LYS A 210 -20.99 17.15 9.34
C LYS A 210 -19.84 17.28 10.34
N ALA A 211 -19.26 18.47 10.45
CA ALA A 211 -18.14 18.70 11.35
C ALA A 211 -18.53 18.59 12.82
N VAL A 212 -17.68 17.94 13.61
CA VAL A 212 -17.73 17.90 15.08
C VAL A 212 -16.46 18.50 15.65
N THR A 213 -16.51 18.92 16.92
CA THR A 213 -15.37 19.54 17.60
C THR A 213 -14.90 18.61 18.73
N THR A 214 -13.60 18.45 18.88
CA THR A 214 -13.03 17.60 19.94
C THR A 214 -13.27 18.22 21.32
N ASP A 215 -13.57 17.37 22.30
CA ASP A 215 -13.74 17.74 23.71
C ASP A 215 -12.41 18.05 24.42
N ARG A 216 -12.46 18.20 25.76
CA ARG A 216 -11.27 18.48 26.59
C ARG A 216 -10.25 17.34 26.61
N GLU A 217 -10.69 16.12 26.29
CA GLU A 217 -9.86 14.93 26.17
C GLU A 217 -9.41 14.67 24.72
N GLY A 218 -9.69 15.62 23.80
CA GLY A 218 -9.38 15.50 22.38
C GLY A 218 -10.25 14.51 21.63
N LYS A 219 -11.29 13.94 22.26
CA LYS A 219 -12.19 12.95 21.66
C LYS A 219 -13.25 13.59 20.78
N TYR A 220 -13.65 12.88 19.76
CA TYR A 220 -14.79 13.22 18.91
C TYR A 220 -15.63 11.99 18.59
N SER A 221 -16.90 12.23 18.28
CA SER A 221 -17.84 11.23 17.76
C SER A 221 -18.73 11.90 16.72
N MET A 222 -18.89 11.28 15.55
CA MET A 222 -19.80 11.77 14.51
C MET A 222 -20.61 10.62 13.92
N GLU A 223 -21.84 10.90 13.56
CA GLU A 223 -22.73 9.97 12.87
C GLU A 223 -22.84 10.39 11.41
N LEU A 224 -22.62 9.44 10.51
CA LEU A 224 -22.74 9.61 9.07
C LEU A 224 -23.91 8.75 8.59
N PRO A 225 -24.70 9.27 7.64
CA PRO A 225 -25.82 8.55 7.05
C PRO A 225 -25.34 7.38 6.20
#